data_ceea65d293cd504f2e8d86e9f3bd3687
#
_entry.id   ceea65d293cd504f2e8d86e9f3bd3687
#
_cell.length_a   1.000
_cell.length_b   1.000
_cell.length_c   1.000
_cell.angle_alpha   90.00
_cell.angle_beta   90.00
_cell.angle_gamma   90.00
#
_symmetry.space_group_name_H-M   'P 1'
#
loop_
_entity.id
_entity.type
_entity.pdbx_description
1 polymer ?
#
loop_
_entity_poly.entity_id
_entity_poly.type
_entity_poly.pdbx_seq_one_letter_code
_entity_poly.pdbx_strand_id
1 'polypeptide(L)'
;AILGEQALPIIKIEPSNEFYDYDAKYLRDDTHYRCPCDLPAEREQLLREQALAAFRVIGGRGWGRVDFLIDRPASDHTSQAYFLEVNTSPGMTDHSLVPMAALAAGISYDELVLRVLSLAALG
;
A
#
# COMPACT_ATOMS: atom_id res chain seq x y z
N ALA A 1 -2.15 1.61 1.17
CA ALA A 1 -2.86 2.78 0.63
C ALA A 1 -3.57 3.54 1.76
N ILE A 2 -3.65 4.84 1.62
CA ILE A 2 -4.36 5.73 2.54
C ILE A 2 -5.57 6.30 1.80
N LEU A 3 -6.72 6.29 2.45
CA LEU A 3 -7.95 6.87 1.91
C LEU A 3 -8.65 7.67 3.01
N GLY A 4 -8.63 8.98 2.89
CA GLY A 4 -9.12 9.88 3.93
C GLY A 4 -8.30 9.75 5.22
N GLU A 5 -8.95 9.32 6.29
CA GLU A 5 -8.30 9.11 7.58
C GLU A 5 -8.08 7.64 7.89
N GLN A 6 -8.11 6.79 6.87
CA GLN A 6 -8.03 5.35 7.01
C GLN A 6 -6.86 4.78 6.22
N ALA A 7 -6.07 3.92 6.85
CA ALA A 7 -5.12 3.09 6.15
C ALA A 7 -5.83 1.80 5.70
N LEU A 8 -5.75 1.53 4.39
CA LEU A 8 -6.33 0.32 3.81
C LEU A 8 -5.43 -0.90 4.07
N PRO A 9 -5.94 -2.13 3.85
CA PRO A 9 -5.12 -3.32 4.05
C PRO A 9 -3.79 -3.27 3.30
N ILE A 10 -2.75 -3.80 3.93
CA ILE A 10 -1.40 -3.79 3.38
C ILE A 10 -1.30 -4.82 2.26
N ILE A 11 -0.64 -4.44 1.18
CA ILE A 11 -0.34 -5.33 0.06
C ILE A 11 1.14 -5.70 0.13
N LYS A 12 1.40 -7.00 0.13
CA LYS A 12 2.77 -7.50 0.02
C LYS A 12 3.10 -7.69 -1.46
N ILE A 13 4.22 -7.12 -1.88
CA ILE A 13 4.71 -7.24 -3.24
C ILE A 13 5.87 -8.23 -3.25
N GLU A 14 5.72 -9.31 -4.01
CA GLU A 14 6.73 -10.34 -4.14
C GLU A 14 7.15 -10.46 -5.60
N PRO A 15 8.37 -10.05 -5.97
CA PRO A 15 8.89 -10.37 -7.29
C PRO A 15 9.15 -11.88 -7.38
N SER A 16 8.87 -12.48 -8.54
CA SER A 16 9.02 -13.93 -8.70
C SER A 16 10.47 -14.38 -8.73
N ASN A 17 11.40 -13.47 -9.01
CA ASN A 17 12.83 -13.75 -9.01
C ASN A 17 13.44 -13.34 -7.69
N GLU A 18 14.33 -14.19 -7.15
CA GLU A 18 15.10 -13.87 -5.95
C GLU A 18 15.92 -12.61 -6.13
N PHE A 19 16.40 -12.38 -7.34
CA PHE A 19 17.17 -11.20 -7.67
C PHE A 19 16.30 -10.21 -8.41
N TYR A 20 16.22 -9.02 -7.89
CA TYR A 20 15.48 -7.93 -8.48
C TYR A 20 16.33 -7.32 -9.59
N ASP A 21 16.46 -8.03 -10.71
CA ASP A 21 17.24 -7.56 -11.81
C ASP A 21 16.45 -6.57 -12.70
N TYR A 22 17.13 -6.02 -13.69
CA TYR A 22 16.55 -5.02 -14.57
C TYR A 22 15.37 -5.57 -15.38
N ASP A 23 15.50 -6.81 -15.86
CA ASP A 23 14.48 -7.44 -16.68
C ASP A 23 13.21 -7.73 -15.85
N ALA A 24 13.36 -8.24 -14.64
CA ALA A 24 12.22 -8.50 -13.75
C ALA A 24 11.48 -7.22 -13.41
N LYS A 25 12.17 -6.09 -13.35
CA LYS A 25 11.57 -4.80 -13.04
C LYS A 25 10.63 -4.33 -14.15
N TYR A 26 10.91 -4.66 -15.39
CA TYR A 26 10.14 -4.19 -16.54
C TYR A 26 9.22 -5.26 -17.11
N LEU A 27 9.52 -6.52 -16.93
CA LEU A 27 8.68 -7.64 -17.35
C LEU A 27 7.84 -8.08 -16.15
N ARG A 28 6.77 -7.41 -15.88
CA ARG A 28 6.03 -7.51 -14.63
C ARG A 28 5.14 -8.71 -14.45
N ASP A 29 5.03 -9.56 -15.43
CA ASP A 29 4.09 -10.68 -15.41
C ASP A 29 4.36 -11.66 -14.28
N ASP A 30 5.56 -11.61 -13.71
CA ASP A 30 5.99 -12.50 -12.65
C ASP A 30 5.99 -11.85 -11.26
N THR A 31 5.44 -10.65 -11.12
CA THR A 31 5.28 -10.00 -9.81
C THR A 31 3.99 -10.45 -9.17
N HIS A 32 4.08 -10.91 -7.93
CA HIS A 32 2.94 -11.37 -7.16
C HIS A 32 2.54 -10.34 -6.12
N TYR A 33 1.22 -10.13 -5.98
CA TYR A 33 0.66 -9.24 -4.98
C TYR A 33 -0.20 -10.05 -4.03
N ARG A 34 0.07 -9.93 -2.73
CA ARG A 34 -0.71 -10.62 -1.70
C ARG A 34 -1.50 -9.64 -0.86
N CYS A 35 -2.81 -9.82 -0.84
CA CYS A 35 -3.70 -9.08 0.03
C CYS A 35 -4.87 -9.98 0.42
N PRO A 36 -5.01 -10.34 1.70
CA PRO A 36 -4.21 -9.84 2.84
C PRO A 36 -2.75 -10.27 2.79
N CYS A 37 -1.89 -9.45 3.38
CA CYS A 37 -0.48 -9.79 3.52
C CYS A 37 -0.29 -10.87 4.59
N ASP A 38 0.92 -11.44 4.66
CA ASP A 38 1.22 -12.53 5.58
C ASP A 38 1.67 -12.09 6.97
N LEU A 39 1.50 -10.81 7.31
CA LEU A 39 1.81 -10.31 8.63
C LEU A 39 0.73 -10.71 9.64
N PRO A 40 1.11 -10.94 10.91
CA PRO A 40 0.12 -11.07 11.98
C PRO A 40 -0.79 -9.83 12.04
N ALA A 41 -2.07 -10.05 12.37
CA ALA A 41 -3.06 -8.97 12.35
C ALA A 41 -2.66 -7.78 13.22
N GLU A 42 -2.09 -8.04 14.40
CA GLU A 42 -1.67 -6.97 15.32
C GLU A 42 -0.53 -6.14 14.71
N ARG A 43 0.41 -6.79 14.05
CA ARG A 43 1.51 -6.11 13.41
C ARG A 43 1.05 -5.32 12.19
N GLU A 44 0.17 -5.89 11.39
CA GLU A 44 -0.41 -5.17 10.26
C GLU A 44 -1.11 -3.91 10.73
N GLN A 45 -1.91 -4.01 11.79
CA GLN A 45 -2.63 -2.86 12.32
C GLN A 45 -1.66 -1.77 12.78
N LEU A 46 -0.58 -2.14 13.48
CA LEU A 46 0.43 -1.18 13.91
C LEU A 46 1.09 -0.47 12.72
N LEU A 47 1.45 -1.23 11.69
CA LEU A 47 2.07 -0.67 10.49
C LEU A 47 1.10 0.24 9.72
N ARG A 48 -0.18 -0.12 9.68
CA ARG A 48 -1.21 0.74 9.07
C ARG A 48 -1.33 2.07 9.80
N GLU A 49 -1.29 2.05 11.13
CA GLU A 49 -1.32 3.27 11.93
C GLU A 49 -0.06 4.12 11.70
N GLN A 50 1.10 3.49 11.64
CA GLN A 50 2.35 4.18 11.37
C GLN A 50 2.38 4.78 9.95
N ALA A 51 1.85 4.07 8.97
CA ALA A 51 1.76 4.58 7.60
C ALA A 51 0.86 5.81 7.53
N LEU A 52 -0.28 5.77 8.22
CA LEU A 52 -1.18 6.92 8.28
C LEU A 52 -0.51 8.12 8.95
N ALA A 53 0.22 7.88 10.04
CA ALA A 53 0.94 8.94 10.74
C ALA A 53 2.03 9.54 9.84
N ALA A 54 2.78 8.71 9.12
CA ALA A 54 3.81 9.17 8.18
C ALA A 54 3.20 10.04 7.08
N PHE A 55 2.05 9.63 6.53
CA PHE A 55 1.34 10.38 5.52
C PHE A 55 0.94 11.76 6.02
N ARG A 56 0.44 11.84 7.25
CA ARG A 56 0.01 13.10 7.86
C ARG A 56 1.18 14.03 8.16
N VAL A 57 2.30 13.47 8.61
CA VAL A 57 3.49 14.27 8.97
C VAL A 57 4.02 15.04 7.78
N ILE A 58 3.96 14.48 6.58
CA ILE A 58 4.40 15.19 5.37
C ILE A 58 3.32 16.10 4.78
N GLY A 59 2.18 16.24 5.47
CA GLY A 59 1.08 17.08 4.99
C GLY A 59 0.19 16.42 3.95
N GLY A 60 0.24 15.10 3.85
CA GLY A 60 -0.62 14.37 2.92
C GLY A 60 -2.09 14.53 3.25
N ARG A 61 -2.92 14.68 2.23
CA ARG A 61 -4.36 14.85 2.37
C ARG A 61 -5.10 14.05 1.32
N GLY A 62 -6.29 13.61 1.68
CA GLY A 62 -7.19 12.92 0.80
C GLY A 62 -6.82 11.46 0.65
N TRP A 63 -5.88 11.16 -0.20
CA TRP A 63 -5.51 9.79 -0.49
C TRP A 63 -4.05 9.69 -0.93
N GLY A 64 -3.49 8.50 -0.82
CA GLY A 64 -2.10 8.31 -1.20
C GLY A 64 -1.63 6.89 -0.97
N ARG A 65 -0.32 6.68 -1.14
CA ARG A 65 0.32 5.40 -0.94
C ARG A 65 1.61 5.58 -0.16
N VAL A 66 1.80 4.75 0.86
CA VAL A 66 3.02 4.72 1.65
C VAL A 66 3.71 3.39 1.37
N ASP A 67 4.95 3.45 0.92
CA ASP A 67 5.74 2.27 0.59
C ASP A 67 6.78 2.04 1.67
N PHE A 68 6.91 0.78 2.09
CA PHE A 68 7.91 0.43 3.09
C PHE A 68 8.46 -0.98 2.83
N LEU A 69 9.62 -1.23 3.41
CA LEU A 69 10.33 -2.50 3.31
C LEU A 69 10.39 -3.13 4.69
N ILE A 70 10.12 -4.44 4.76
CA ILE A 70 10.37 -5.22 5.98
C ILE A 70 11.62 -6.04 5.74
N ASP A 71 12.61 -5.89 6.61
CA ASP A 71 13.96 -6.41 6.38
C ASP A 71 14.11 -7.91 6.60
N ARG A 72 13.08 -8.57 7.13
CA ARG A 72 13.12 -10.01 7.45
C ARG A 72 11.76 -10.64 7.18
N PRO A 73 11.69 -11.98 7.09
CA PRO A 73 10.41 -12.65 6.88
C PRO A 73 9.36 -12.24 7.92
N ALA A 74 8.10 -12.28 7.51
CA ALA A 74 6.98 -11.90 8.38
C ALA A 74 6.90 -12.72 9.68
N SER A 75 7.43 -13.93 9.67
CA SER A 75 7.46 -14.80 10.85
C SER A 75 8.51 -14.40 11.88
N ASP A 76 9.42 -13.49 11.53
CA ASP A 76 10.49 -13.05 12.45
C ASP A 76 10.03 -11.79 13.17
N HIS A 77 9.81 -11.89 14.50
CA HIS A 77 9.36 -10.75 15.29
C HIS A 77 10.42 -9.70 15.53
N THR A 78 11.65 -9.92 15.11
CA THR A 78 12.69 -8.90 15.17
C THR A 78 12.77 -8.08 13.90
N SER A 79 11.93 -8.40 12.88
CA SER A 79 11.90 -7.64 11.64
C SER A 79 11.44 -6.21 11.88
N GLN A 80 11.99 -5.28 11.10
CA GLN A 80 11.66 -3.87 11.18
C GLN A 80 11.15 -3.35 9.85
N ALA A 81 10.26 -2.37 9.92
CA ALA A 81 9.75 -1.70 8.74
C ALA A 81 10.53 -0.42 8.50
N TYR A 82 10.93 -0.21 7.26
CA TYR A 82 11.62 0.99 6.83
C TYR A 82 10.74 1.68 5.80
N PHE A 83 10.29 2.89 6.09
CA PHE A 83 9.48 3.67 5.16
C PHE A 83 10.38 4.23 4.06
N LEU A 84 10.04 3.92 2.82
CA LEU A 84 10.84 4.28 1.65
C LEU A 84 10.36 5.55 1.00
N GLU A 85 9.07 5.65 0.76
CA GLU A 85 8.50 6.84 0.11
C GLU A 85 7.02 6.97 0.39
N VAL A 86 6.52 8.18 0.18
CA VAL A 86 5.09 8.48 0.20
C VAL A 86 4.72 9.07 -1.15
N ASN A 87 3.68 8.52 -1.78
CA ASN A 87 3.19 8.98 -3.06
C ASN A 87 1.80 9.59 -2.88
N THR A 88 1.68 10.89 -3.14
CA THR A 88 0.43 11.63 -2.98
C THR A 88 -0.44 11.63 -4.24
N SER A 89 0.03 11.04 -5.34
CA SER A 89 -0.72 10.89 -6.58
C SER A 89 -0.48 9.51 -7.19
N PRO A 90 -0.80 8.44 -6.46
CA PRO A 90 -0.57 7.10 -6.97
C PRO A 90 -1.49 6.76 -8.15
N GLY A 91 -1.11 5.72 -8.89
CA GLY A 91 -1.89 5.28 -10.03
C GLY A 91 -3.28 4.78 -9.64
N MET A 92 -4.23 4.92 -10.58
CA MET A 92 -5.63 4.58 -10.37
C MET A 92 -6.18 3.67 -11.47
N THR A 93 -5.32 2.89 -12.11
CA THR A 93 -5.79 1.88 -13.04
C THR A 93 -6.33 0.67 -12.27
N ASP A 94 -7.05 -0.20 -12.94
CA ASP A 94 -7.58 -1.43 -12.33
C ASP A 94 -6.48 -2.40 -11.88
N HIS A 95 -5.24 -2.18 -12.30
CA HIS A 95 -4.07 -2.96 -11.88
C HIS A 95 -3.20 -2.24 -10.85
N SER A 96 -3.61 -1.07 -10.40
CA SER A 96 -2.85 -0.28 -9.45
C SER A 96 -3.06 -0.74 -8.00
N LEU A 97 -2.11 -0.42 -7.14
CA LEU A 97 -2.10 -0.88 -5.75
C LEU A 97 -3.23 -0.29 -4.91
N VAL A 98 -3.58 0.97 -5.11
CA VAL A 98 -4.64 1.61 -4.32
C VAL A 98 -6.01 0.96 -4.59
N PRO A 99 -6.43 0.75 -5.85
CA PRO A 99 -7.66 0.01 -6.11
C PRO A 99 -7.62 -1.43 -5.58
N MET A 100 -6.47 -2.09 -5.62
CA MET A 100 -6.33 -3.44 -5.09
C MET A 100 -6.56 -3.48 -3.57
N ALA A 101 -5.97 -2.55 -2.83
CA ALA A 101 -6.15 -2.45 -1.39
C ALA A 101 -7.59 -2.07 -1.03
N ALA A 102 -8.20 -1.18 -1.80
CA ALA A 102 -9.59 -0.80 -1.61
C ALA A 102 -10.53 -1.99 -1.79
N LEU A 103 -10.33 -2.79 -2.83
CA LEU A 103 -11.13 -3.97 -3.06
C LEU A 103 -11.01 -4.97 -1.91
N ALA A 104 -9.82 -5.15 -1.36
CA ALA A 104 -9.61 -6.00 -0.19
C ALA A 104 -10.37 -5.49 1.04
N ALA A 105 -10.61 -4.20 1.14
CA ALA A 105 -11.41 -3.59 2.20
C ALA A 105 -12.91 -3.57 1.89
N GLY A 106 -13.34 -4.15 0.77
CA GLY A 106 -14.74 -4.17 0.37
C GLY A 106 -15.21 -2.91 -0.37
N ILE A 107 -14.28 -2.11 -0.87
CA ILE A 107 -14.58 -0.88 -1.62
C ILE A 107 -14.39 -1.17 -3.09
N SER A 108 -15.47 -1.05 -3.88
CA SER A 108 -15.38 -1.25 -5.33
C SER A 108 -14.57 -0.13 -5.99
N TYR A 109 -14.13 -0.38 -7.22
CA TYR A 109 -13.41 0.64 -7.98
C TYR A 109 -14.24 1.91 -8.15
N ASP A 110 -15.51 1.76 -8.49
CA ASP A 110 -16.39 2.91 -8.69
C ASP A 110 -16.56 3.73 -7.41
N GLU A 111 -16.76 3.05 -6.28
CA GLU A 111 -16.86 3.71 -4.99
C GLU A 111 -15.54 4.40 -4.61
N LEU A 112 -14.41 3.77 -4.88
CA LEU A 112 -13.11 4.36 -4.64
C LEU A 112 -12.94 5.66 -5.42
N VAL A 113 -13.28 5.67 -6.71
CA VAL A 113 -13.17 6.86 -7.55
C VAL A 113 -14.04 7.99 -6.99
N LEU A 114 -15.26 7.68 -6.58
CA LEU A 114 -16.14 8.68 -5.98
C LEU A 114 -15.58 9.26 -4.69
N ARG A 115 -14.99 8.41 -3.84
CA ARG A 115 -14.38 8.87 -2.59
C ARG A 115 -13.16 9.76 -2.86
N VAL A 116 -12.31 9.38 -3.82
CA VAL A 116 -11.14 10.18 -4.18
C VAL A 116 -11.57 11.54 -4.71
N LEU A 117 -12.59 11.60 -5.56
CA LEU A 117 -13.11 12.86 -6.08
C LEU A 117 -13.67 13.74 -4.95
N SER A 118 -14.39 13.14 -4.02
CA SER A 118 -14.94 13.86 -2.88
C SER A 118 -13.82 14.47 -2.01
N LEU A 119 -12.75 13.72 -1.76
CA LEU A 119 -11.62 14.19 -0.98
C LEU A 119 -10.85 15.29 -1.71
N ALA A 120 -10.72 15.19 -3.02
CA ALA A 120 -10.07 16.22 -3.83
C ALA A 120 -10.83 17.54 -3.80
N ALA A 121 -12.17 17.48 -3.74
CA ALA A 121 -13.00 18.69 -3.68
C ALA A 121 -12.80 19.48 -2.39
N LEU A 122 -12.33 18.82 -1.33
CA LEU A 122 -12.08 19.45 -0.02
C LEU A 122 -10.66 20.01 0.11
N GLY A 123 -9.80 19.60 -0.79
CA GLY A 123 -8.41 20.02 -0.80
C GLY A 123 -8.20 21.21 -1.68
#